data_23bcc84c5b66a455a820b5f1bc23d96d
#
_entry.id   23bcc84c5b66a455a820b5f1bc23d96d
#
_cell.length_a   1.000
_cell.length_b   1.000
_cell.length_c   1.000
_cell.angle_alpha   90.00
_cell.angle_beta   90.00
_cell.angle_gamma   90.00
#
_symmetry.space_group_name_H-M   'P 1'
#
loop_
_entity.id
_entity.type
_entity.pdbx_description
1 polymer ?
#
loop_
_entity_poly.entity_id
_entity_poly.type
_entity_poly.pdbx_seq_one_letter_code
_entity_poly.pdbx_strand_id
1 'polypeptide(L)'
;MSNWSKSLQVAVTVCDKNGIIVEMNERSAQYFADQGGWSLLGRSLLDCHPEPSRSQIKDMLVNPRSNTYIVEKRGARHLIHHSPWYDNGQLGGGVEFIVEVGDEIPIKTRT
;
A
#
# COMPACT_ATOMS: atom_id res chain seq x y z
N MET A 1 2.53 1.52 14.98
CA MET A 1 1.33 0.82 14.49
C MET A 1 0.65 0.07 15.62
N SER A 2 -0.67 -0.02 15.58
CA SER A 2 -1.44 -0.71 16.63
C SER A 2 -1.14 -2.21 16.65
N ASN A 3 -1.38 -2.86 17.80
CA ASN A 3 -1.10 -4.30 17.92
C ASN A 3 -1.85 -5.15 16.90
N TRP A 4 -3.12 -4.82 16.63
CA TRP A 4 -3.92 -5.60 15.69
C TRP A 4 -3.42 -5.50 14.26
N SER A 5 -2.88 -4.36 13.84
CA SER A 5 -2.41 -4.13 12.48
C SER A 5 -0.97 -4.61 12.27
N LYS A 6 -0.19 -4.70 13.35
CA LYS A 6 1.21 -5.09 13.28
C LYS A 6 1.40 -6.50 12.71
N SER A 7 0.58 -7.45 13.11
CA SER A 7 0.66 -8.85 12.68
C SER A 7 -0.49 -9.26 11.75
N LEU A 8 -1.21 -8.30 11.20
CA LEU A 8 -2.33 -8.57 10.30
C LEU A 8 -1.85 -9.35 9.07
N GLN A 9 -2.70 -10.29 8.58
CA GLN A 9 -2.39 -11.11 7.40
C GLN A 9 -2.55 -10.35 6.08
N VAL A 10 -2.56 -9.04 6.15
CA VAL A 10 -2.61 -8.12 5.00
C VAL A 10 -1.44 -7.17 5.14
N ALA A 11 -0.69 -6.96 4.06
CA ALA A 11 0.40 -6.00 4.08
C ALA A 11 -0.18 -4.58 4.13
N VAL A 12 0.30 -3.78 5.08
CA VAL A 12 -0.12 -2.39 5.25
C VAL A 12 1.13 -1.51 5.25
N THR A 13 1.16 -0.55 4.32
CA THR A 13 2.24 0.42 4.20
C THR A 13 1.61 1.81 4.18
N VAL A 14 2.08 2.69 5.05
CA VAL A 14 1.54 4.03 5.21
C VAL A 14 2.61 5.06 4.86
N CYS A 15 2.27 6.02 4.02
CA CYS A 15 3.14 7.17 3.76
C CYS A 15 2.48 8.46 4.23
N ASP A 16 3.30 9.48 4.46
CA ASP A 16 2.81 10.83 4.74
C ASP A 16 2.50 11.57 3.42
N LYS A 17 2.08 12.83 3.54
CA LYS A 17 1.71 13.66 2.37
C LYS A 17 2.88 13.95 1.44
N ASN A 18 4.10 13.75 1.89
CA ASN A 18 5.31 13.94 1.09
C ASN A 18 5.79 12.63 0.46
N GLY A 19 5.07 11.52 0.67
CA GLY A 19 5.44 10.24 0.14
C GLY A 19 6.48 9.49 0.95
N ILE A 20 6.77 9.93 2.18
CA ILE A 20 7.72 9.25 3.06
C ILE A 20 6.99 8.11 3.77
N ILE A 21 7.58 6.92 3.74
CA ILE A 21 7.01 5.73 4.41
C ILE A 21 7.16 5.92 5.91
N VAL A 22 6.03 5.99 6.62
CA VAL A 22 6.01 6.25 8.07
C VAL A 22 5.60 5.04 8.89
N GLU A 23 4.88 4.09 8.31
CA GLU A 23 4.49 2.86 9.00
C GLU A 23 4.46 1.68 8.03
N MET A 24 4.84 0.52 8.55
CA MET A 24 4.76 -0.77 7.85
C MET A 24 4.39 -1.83 8.88
N ASN A 25 3.60 -2.81 8.50
CA ASN A 25 3.42 -3.97 9.36
C ASN A 25 4.35 -5.12 8.93
N GLU A 26 4.32 -6.23 9.67
CA GLU A 26 5.19 -7.38 9.40
C GLU A 26 4.98 -7.95 8.00
N ARG A 27 3.72 -8.03 7.55
CA ARG A 27 3.40 -8.56 6.23
C ARG A 27 3.95 -7.66 5.11
N SER A 28 3.91 -6.33 5.30
CA SER A 28 4.50 -5.38 4.36
C SER A 28 6.01 -5.59 4.25
N ALA A 29 6.70 -5.72 5.38
CA ALA A 29 8.14 -5.96 5.38
C ALA A 29 8.50 -7.27 4.67
N GLN A 30 7.70 -8.32 4.84
CA GLN A 30 7.88 -9.60 4.15
C GLN A 30 7.65 -9.46 2.64
N TYR A 31 6.58 -8.78 2.25
CA TYR A 31 6.25 -8.59 0.84
C TYR A 31 7.36 -7.84 0.09
N PHE A 32 7.95 -6.84 0.74
CA PHE A 32 9.01 -6.02 0.16
C PHE A 32 10.42 -6.43 0.63
N ALA A 33 10.59 -7.68 1.06
CA ALA A 33 11.89 -8.16 1.56
C ALA A 33 13.01 -7.95 0.54
N ASP A 34 12.74 -8.18 -0.75
CA ASP A 34 13.72 -8.02 -1.83
C ASP A 34 14.12 -6.56 -2.06
N GLN A 35 13.31 -5.61 -1.62
CA GLN A 35 13.57 -4.18 -1.77
C GLN A 35 14.08 -3.52 -0.49
N GLY A 36 14.31 -4.31 0.56
CA GLY A 36 14.87 -3.79 1.81
C GLY A 36 14.01 -4.03 3.05
N GLY A 37 12.77 -4.50 2.89
CA GLY A 37 11.89 -4.80 4.02
C GLY A 37 11.75 -3.61 4.98
N TRP A 38 12.03 -3.84 6.26
CA TRP A 38 11.93 -2.78 7.29
C TRP A 38 12.78 -1.55 7.02
N SER A 39 13.86 -1.68 6.22
CA SER A 39 14.71 -0.52 5.91
C SER A 39 14.02 0.50 5.00
N LEU A 40 12.86 0.17 4.46
CA LEU A 40 12.05 1.11 3.67
C LEU A 40 11.42 2.19 4.54
N LEU A 41 11.26 1.96 5.85
CA LEU A 41 10.77 3.01 6.75
C LEU A 41 11.65 4.25 6.65
N GLY A 42 11.01 5.41 6.51
CA GLY A 42 11.70 6.69 6.37
C GLY A 42 12.14 7.02 4.95
N ARG A 43 11.98 6.10 4.00
CA ARG A 43 12.37 6.35 2.62
C ARG A 43 11.21 6.95 1.82
N SER A 44 11.55 7.66 0.76
CA SER A 44 10.57 8.26 -0.13
C SER A 44 10.08 7.25 -1.16
N LEU A 45 8.77 7.13 -1.31
CA LEU A 45 8.17 6.34 -2.38
C LEU A 45 8.59 6.86 -3.77
N LEU A 46 8.84 8.17 -3.89
CA LEU A 46 9.25 8.77 -5.15
C LEU A 46 10.65 8.33 -5.55
N ASP A 47 11.53 8.09 -4.57
CA ASP A 47 12.88 7.61 -4.83
C ASP A 47 12.93 6.11 -5.12
N CYS A 48 11.95 5.36 -4.63
CA CYS A 48 11.90 3.90 -4.78
C CYS A 48 11.21 3.44 -6.06
N HIS A 49 10.54 4.33 -6.77
CA HIS A 49 9.74 3.98 -7.95
C HIS A 49 10.25 4.70 -9.19
N PRO A 50 10.52 3.97 -10.29
CA PRO A 50 10.82 4.60 -11.57
C PRO A 50 9.54 5.13 -12.22
N GLU A 51 9.71 5.90 -13.31
CA GLU A 51 8.56 6.29 -14.12
C GLU A 51 7.99 5.07 -14.85
N PRO A 52 6.66 4.99 -15.09
CA PRO A 52 5.65 6.03 -14.83
C PRO A 52 5.07 6.00 -13.41
N SER A 53 5.42 5.01 -12.58
CA SER A 53 4.88 4.85 -11.23
C SER A 53 5.14 6.07 -10.35
N ARG A 54 6.31 6.66 -10.48
CA ARG A 54 6.71 7.85 -9.72
C ARG A 54 5.73 9.01 -9.93
N SER A 55 5.42 9.32 -11.19
CA SER A 55 4.48 10.39 -11.52
C SER A 55 3.06 10.07 -11.06
N GLN A 56 2.67 8.81 -11.12
CA GLN A 56 1.36 8.36 -10.64
C GLN A 56 1.22 8.55 -9.12
N ILE A 57 2.26 8.20 -8.38
CA ILE A 57 2.29 8.39 -6.91
C ILE A 57 2.20 9.88 -6.58
N LYS A 58 2.99 10.72 -7.25
CA LYS A 58 2.94 12.16 -7.08
C LYS A 58 1.54 12.71 -7.32
N ASP A 59 0.90 12.28 -8.41
CA ASP A 59 -0.45 12.72 -8.75
C ASP A 59 -1.46 12.30 -7.68
N MET A 60 -1.36 11.09 -7.14
CA MET A 60 -2.28 10.62 -6.10
C MET A 60 -2.11 11.39 -4.79
N LEU A 61 -0.94 11.93 -4.51
CA LEU A 61 -0.71 12.77 -3.32
C LEU A 61 -1.26 14.18 -3.50
N VAL A 62 -1.29 14.68 -4.76
CA VAL A 62 -1.85 16.01 -5.09
C VAL A 62 -3.35 15.93 -5.31
N ASN A 63 -3.81 14.87 -5.98
CA ASN A 63 -5.22 14.62 -6.28
C ASN A 63 -5.64 13.31 -5.61
N PRO A 64 -5.92 13.34 -4.30
CA PRO A 64 -6.17 12.11 -3.53
C PRO A 64 -7.37 11.33 -4.06
N ARG A 65 -7.18 10.03 -4.25
CA ARG A 65 -8.24 9.12 -4.68
C ARG A 65 -7.84 7.69 -4.33
N SER A 66 -8.84 6.82 -4.28
CA SER A 66 -8.60 5.39 -4.11
C SER A 66 -8.34 4.74 -5.46
N ASN A 67 -7.58 3.65 -5.45
CA ASN A 67 -7.25 2.88 -6.64
C ASN A 67 -7.12 1.40 -6.25
N THR A 68 -7.65 0.50 -7.10
CA THR A 68 -7.63 -0.92 -6.80
C THR A 68 -7.28 -1.69 -8.08
N TYR A 69 -6.36 -2.65 -7.98
CA TYR A 69 -5.98 -3.49 -9.10
C TYR A 69 -5.40 -4.82 -8.60
N ILE A 70 -5.25 -5.76 -9.53
CA ILE A 70 -4.64 -7.06 -9.26
C ILE A 70 -3.23 -7.08 -9.85
N VAL A 71 -2.27 -7.58 -9.07
CA VAL A 71 -0.92 -7.87 -9.54
C VAL A 71 -0.73 -9.38 -9.56
N GLU A 72 -0.31 -9.92 -10.70
CA GLU A 72 0.10 -11.32 -10.82
C GLU A 72 1.62 -11.36 -10.93
N LYS A 73 2.25 -12.09 -10.02
CA LYS A 73 3.70 -12.19 -9.96
C LYS A 73 4.09 -13.56 -9.43
N ARG A 74 4.92 -14.27 -10.18
CA ARG A 74 5.46 -15.57 -9.77
C ARG A 74 4.37 -16.58 -9.39
N GLY A 75 3.25 -16.58 -10.12
CA GLY A 75 2.15 -17.49 -9.86
C GLY A 75 1.25 -17.12 -8.70
N ALA A 76 1.52 -16.01 -8.05
CA ALA A 76 0.67 -15.49 -6.96
C ALA A 76 -0.08 -14.26 -7.43
N ARG A 77 -1.32 -14.12 -6.93
CA ARG A 77 -2.18 -12.97 -7.22
C ARG A 77 -2.39 -12.17 -5.95
N HIS A 78 -2.24 -10.85 -6.06
CA HIS A 78 -2.46 -9.93 -4.95
C HIS A 78 -3.39 -8.82 -5.37
N LEU A 79 -4.37 -8.54 -4.54
CA LEU A 79 -5.21 -7.34 -4.67
C LEU A 79 -4.46 -6.20 -4.01
N ILE A 80 -4.24 -5.14 -4.78
CA ILE A 80 -3.59 -3.92 -4.28
C ILE A 80 -4.68 -2.86 -4.16
N HIS A 81 -4.76 -2.22 -3.01
CA HIS A 81 -5.69 -1.12 -2.80
C HIS A 81 -4.96 0.06 -2.19
N HIS A 82 -5.05 1.20 -2.84
CA HIS A 82 -4.51 2.47 -2.36
C HIS A 82 -5.66 3.34 -1.87
N SER A 83 -5.48 3.96 -0.73
CA SER A 83 -6.46 4.89 -0.17
C SER A 83 -5.73 6.10 0.43
N PRO A 84 -6.25 7.32 0.21
CA PRO A 84 -5.77 8.44 1.01
C PRO A 84 -6.24 8.28 2.46
N TRP A 85 -5.49 8.85 3.39
CA TRP A 85 -5.94 8.95 4.78
C TRP A 85 -5.90 10.41 5.22
N TYR A 86 -6.77 10.76 6.16
CA TYR A 86 -6.97 12.14 6.56
C TYR A 86 -6.85 12.26 8.08
N ASP A 87 -6.32 13.40 8.51
CA ASP A 87 -6.22 13.77 9.91
C ASP A 87 -6.91 15.13 10.09
N ASN A 88 -7.98 15.15 10.87
CA ASN A 88 -8.79 16.37 11.07
C ASN A 88 -9.21 17.03 9.74
N GLY A 89 -9.61 16.22 8.76
CA GLY A 89 -10.05 16.70 7.45
C GLY A 89 -8.94 17.10 6.49
N GLN A 90 -7.69 17.04 6.92
CA GLN A 90 -6.55 17.34 6.06
C GLN A 90 -5.86 16.07 5.61
N LEU A 91 -5.35 16.05 4.38
CA LEU A 91 -4.65 14.90 3.84
C LEU A 91 -3.43 14.58 4.68
N GLY A 92 -3.38 13.36 5.21
CA GLY A 92 -2.21 12.85 5.93
C GLY A 92 -1.22 12.15 5.01
N GLY A 93 -1.72 11.49 3.97
CA GLY A 93 -0.90 10.75 3.02
C GLY A 93 -1.68 9.63 2.37
N GLY A 94 -1.03 8.49 2.16
CA GLY A 94 -1.66 7.32 1.55
C GLY A 94 -1.40 6.05 2.33
N VAL A 95 -2.28 5.08 2.11
CA VAL A 95 -2.14 3.72 2.65
C VAL A 95 -2.23 2.74 1.49
N GLU A 96 -1.33 1.76 1.48
CA GLU A 96 -1.40 0.66 0.54
C GLU A 96 -1.73 -0.61 1.31
N PHE A 97 -2.76 -1.32 0.83
CA PHE A 97 -3.11 -2.65 1.31
C PHE A 97 -2.77 -3.66 0.22
N ILE A 98 -2.12 -4.76 0.60
CA ILE A 98 -1.80 -5.85 -0.32
C ILE A 98 -2.38 -7.13 0.27
N VAL A 99 -3.35 -7.72 -0.43
CA VAL A 99 -4.08 -8.90 0.01
C VAL A 99 -3.79 -10.04 -0.96
N GLU A 100 -3.28 -11.15 -0.45
CA GLU A 100 -3.12 -12.36 -1.27
C GLU A 100 -4.50 -12.91 -1.58
N VAL A 101 -4.77 -13.20 -2.86
CA VAL A 101 -6.06 -13.73 -3.31
C VAL A 101 -5.84 -14.98 -4.15
N GLY A 102 -6.82 -15.88 -4.12
CA GLY A 102 -6.79 -17.08 -4.96
C GLY A 102 -7.16 -16.78 -6.41
N ASP A 103 -7.22 -17.82 -7.22
CA ASP A 103 -7.54 -17.70 -8.64
C ASP A 103 -8.96 -17.20 -8.87
N GLU A 104 -9.87 -17.51 -7.95
CA GLU A 104 -11.26 -17.09 -8.03
C GLU A 104 -11.66 -16.39 -6.73
N ILE A 105 -12.19 -15.18 -6.88
CA ILE A 105 -12.77 -14.43 -5.76
C ILE A 105 -14.28 -14.51 -5.91
N PRO A 106 -15.00 -15.16 -4.97
CA PRO A 106 -16.44 -15.28 -5.10
C PRO A 106 -17.13 -13.93 -5.00
N ILE A 107 -18.21 -13.78 -5.79
CA ILE A 107 -19.08 -12.62 -5.71
C ILE A 107 -20.34 -13.06 -5.00
N LYS A 108 -20.66 -12.39 -3.90
CA LYS A 108 -21.87 -12.66 -3.13
C LYS A 108 -22.78 -11.45 -3.18
N THR A 109 -23.99 -11.67 -3.69
CA THR A 109 -24.99 -10.61 -3.79
C THR A 109 -25.79 -10.56 -2.47
N ARG A 110 -25.93 -9.37 -1.93
CA ARG A 110 -26.68 -9.11 -0.71
C ARG A 110 -27.82 -8.14 -1.00
N THR A 111 -28.96 -8.35 -0.37
CA THR A 111 -30.14 -7.49 -0.48
C THR A 111 -30.46 -6.83 0.84
#